data_1e8ff0c2c4bde0e37505e8dfd21810cc
#
_entry.id   1e8ff0c2c4bde0e37505e8dfd21810cc
#
_cell.length_a   1.000
_cell.length_b   1.000
_cell.length_c   1.000
_cell.angle_alpha   90.00
_cell.angle_beta   90.00
_cell.angle_gamma   90.00
#
_symmetry.space_group_name_H-M   'P 1'
#
loop_
_entity.id
_entity.type
_entity.pdbx_description
1 polymer ?
#
loop_
_entity_poly.entity_id
_entity_poly.type
_entity_poly.pdbx_seq_one_letter_code
_entity_poly.pdbx_strand_id
1 'polypeptide(L)'
;MEHHLTTYITHDTLISALGFGTQENLEAIRSYHSGITLQTDKRIADTPLLAATLSQERLQQQAEAIGVSGYPRMEQLFILTINELIRQSGQTLEDKTCGLILSTTKGNIDLLARHTEHPDEAVFLWKMAENIAGYFHAEERVHVISNACISGVSALIAGKRMIENGIYHRVIVAGGDLLSHFITSGFGSFRSLSSRPCRPYDSSRDGLNLGEACGAVLLSSEGTEEHVILSGGAVSNDANHISGPSRTGDGLYFAIRQAMQEAGTAPQDISFVNAHGTATV
;
A
#
# COMPACT_ATOMS: atom_id res chain seq x y z
N MET A 1 -1.70 32.40 14.35
CA MET A 1 -2.33 31.13 13.97
C MET A 1 -1.71 30.75 12.64
N GLU A 2 -0.83 29.76 12.63
CA GLU A 2 -0.33 29.21 11.37
C GLU A 2 -1.53 28.56 10.68
N HIS A 3 -1.87 29.06 9.50
CA HIS A 3 -2.88 28.43 8.64
C HIS A 3 -2.27 27.13 8.08
N HIS A 4 -2.47 26.03 8.79
CA HIS A 4 -2.17 24.73 8.20
C HIS A 4 -3.10 24.50 7.01
N LEU A 5 -2.52 24.18 5.85
CA LEU A 5 -3.29 23.85 4.65
C LEU A 5 -4.09 22.56 4.91
N THR A 6 -5.34 22.53 4.52
CA THR A 6 -6.14 21.31 4.57
C THR A 6 -5.64 20.33 3.51
N THR A 7 -5.57 19.05 3.86
CA THR A 7 -5.18 17.99 2.91
C THR A 7 -6.40 17.18 2.51
N TYR A 8 -6.67 17.14 1.21
CA TYR A 8 -7.78 16.40 0.61
C TYR A 8 -7.25 15.15 -0.12
N ILE A 9 -8.02 14.06 -0.09
CA ILE A 9 -7.87 12.93 -1.01
C ILE A 9 -8.85 13.18 -2.14
N THR A 10 -8.32 13.50 -3.34
CA THR A 10 -9.15 13.92 -4.46
C THR A 10 -9.40 12.82 -5.49
N HIS A 11 -8.47 11.89 -5.65
CA HIS A 11 -8.58 10.76 -6.57
C HIS A 11 -7.96 9.52 -5.94
N ASP A 12 -8.43 8.36 -6.37
CA ASP A 12 -7.92 7.06 -5.97
C ASP A 12 -7.94 6.06 -7.12
N THR A 13 -7.10 5.05 -7.02
CA THR A 13 -7.15 3.87 -7.88
C THR A 13 -6.55 2.66 -7.17
N LEU A 14 -6.95 1.46 -7.60
CA LEU A 14 -6.53 0.21 -6.98
C LEU A 14 -6.42 -0.89 -8.05
N ILE A 15 -5.28 -1.58 -8.06
CA ILE A 15 -5.08 -2.83 -8.80
C ILE A 15 -4.93 -3.95 -7.78
N SER A 16 -5.78 -4.97 -7.85
CA SER A 16 -5.74 -6.13 -6.95
C SER A 16 -6.17 -7.41 -7.69
N ALA A 17 -6.21 -8.52 -6.97
CA ALA A 17 -6.78 -9.78 -7.48
C ALA A 17 -8.26 -9.67 -7.91
N LEU A 18 -8.98 -8.64 -7.43
CA LEU A 18 -10.39 -8.41 -7.74
C LEU A 18 -10.60 -7.57 -9.00
N GLY A 19 -9.60 -6.75 -9.39
CA GLY A 19 -9.76 -5.90 -10.56
C GLY A 19 -8.62 -4.90 -10.76
N PHE A 20 -8.64 -4.26 -11.92
CA PHE A 20 -7.71 -3.23 -12.34
C PHE A 20 -8.47 -1.89 -12.41
N GLY A 21 -8.46 -1.17 -11.31
CA GLY A 21 -9.18 0.07 -11.08
C GLY A 21 -10.18 -0.04 -9.93
N THR A 22 -10.52 1.10 -9.32
CA THR A 22 -11.41 1.16 -8.14
C THR A 22 -12.79 0.56 -8.44
N GLN A 23 -13.35 0.82 -9.62
CA GLN A 23 -14.69 0.37 -9.97
C GLN A 23 -14.81 -1.17 -10.03
N GLU A 24 -13.88 -1.87 -10.71
CA GLU A 24 -13.89 -3.33 -10.78
C GLU A 24 -13.78 -3.96 -9.37
N ASN A 25 -12.90 -3.40 -8.54
CA ASN A 25 -12.73 -3.86 -7.17
C ASN A 25 -14.02 -3.68 -6.34
N LEU A 26 -14.69 -2.53 -6.45
CA LEU A 26 -15.95 -2.27 -5.75
C LEU A 26 -17.09 -3.21 -6.21
N GLU A 27 -17.19 -3.48 -7.50
CA GLU A 27 -18.18 -4.41 -8.04
C GLU A 27 -17.94 -5.83 -7.54
N ALA A 28 -16.70 -6.29 -7.50
CA ALA A 28 -16.34 -7.59 -6.95
C ALA A 28 -16.69 -7.68 -5.45
N ILE A 29 -16.37 -6.64 -4.65
CA ILE A 29 -16.70 -6.58 -3.23
C ILE A 29 -18.23 -6.59 -3.02
N ARG A 30 -18.97 -5.77 -3.78
CA ARG A 30 -20.44 -5.74 -3.70
C ARG A 30 -21.10 -7.09 -4.05
N SER A 31 -20.44 -7.86 -4.91
CA SER A 31 -20.85 -9.20 -5.30
C SER A 31 -20.34 -10.29 -4.35
N TYR A 32 -19.75 -9.93 -3.22
CA TYR A 32 -19.10 -10.85 -2.25
C TYR A 32 -18.07 -11.78 -2.90
N HIS A 33 -17.44 -11.32 -3.98
CA HIS A 33 -16.37 -12.07 -4.64
C HIS A 33 -15.07 -11.96 -3.83
N SER A 34 -14.41 -13.10 -3.61
CA SER A 34 -13.10 -13.17 -2.97
C SER A 34 -12.03 -13.47 -4.01
N GLY A 35 -10.94 -12.72 -3.98
CA GLY A 35 -9.77 -13.00 -4.82
C GLY A 35 -8.87 -14.13 -4.30
N ILE A 36 -9.21 -14.74 -3.14
CA ILE A 36 -8.42 -15.80 -2.51
C ILE A 36 -8.65 -17.11 -3.27
N THR A 37 -7.56 -17.66 -3.83
CA THR A 37 -7.59 -18.92 -4.58
C THR A 37 -6.38 -19.79 -4.19
N LEU A 38 -6.44 -21.09 -4.50
CA LEU A 38 -5.33 -21.99 -4.24
C LEU A 38 -4.18 -21.72 -5.21
N GLN A 39 -3.04 -21.32 -4.67
CA GLN A 39 -1.82 -21.07 -5.42
C GLN A 39 -0.90 -22.28 -5.37
N THR A 40 -0.37 -22.67 -6.54
CA THR A 40 0.56 -23.78 -6.69
C THR A 40 1.89 -23.34 -7.33
N ASP A 41 2.06 -22.05 -7.57
CA ASP A 41 3.25 -21.48 -8.18
C ASP A 41 4.44 -21.57 -7.20
N LYS A 42 5.48 -22.30 -7.61
CA LYS A 42 6.70 -22.51 -6.82
C LYS A 42 7.51 -21.23 -6.62
N ARG A 43 7.28 -20.19 -7.41
CA ARG A 43 7.89 -18.88 -7.19
C ARG A 43 7.31 -18.18 -5.96
N ILE A 44 6.11 -18.57 -5.55
CA ILE A 44 5.41 -18.02 -4.39
C ILE A 44 5.63 -18.89 -3.15
N ALA A 45 5.54 -20.22 -3.25
CA ALA A 45 5.71 -21.11 -2.11
C ALA A 45 6.05 -22.54 -2.51
N ASP A 46 6.74 -23.29 -1.64
CA ASP A 46 7.06 -24.70 -1.85
C ASP A 46 5.84 -25.62 -1.77
N THR A 47 4.85 -25.24 -0.99
CA THR A 47 3.59 -25.98 -0.82
C THR A 47 2.41 -25.12 -1.26
N PRO A 48 1.33 -25.75 -1.77
CA PRO A 48 0.12 -24.99 -2.11
C PRO A 48 -0.41 -24.20 -0.91
N LEU A 49 -0.82 -22.94 -1.16
CA LEU A 49 -1.42 -22.07 -0.15
C LEU A 49 -2.58 -21.26 -0.74
N LEU A 50 -3.46 -20.76 0.13
CA LEU A 50 -4.52 -19.84 -0.27
C LEU A 50 -3.99 -18.41 -0.24
N ALA A 51 -4.05 -17.74 -1.39
CA ALA A 51 -3.62 -16.34 -1.53
C ALA A 51 -4.40 -15.64 -2.65
N ALA A 52 -4.41 -14.32 -2.61
CA ALA A 52 -5.03 -13.47 -3.62
C ALA A 52 -3.94 -12.87 -4.53
N THR A 53 -3.73 -13.45 -5.72
CA THR A 53 -2.71 -13.01 -6.68
C THR A 53 -3.31 -12.23 -7.83
N LEU A 54 -2.56 -11.27 -8.36
CA LEU A 54 -2.91 -10.53 -9.56
C LEU A 54 -2.96 -11.45 -10.79
N SER A 55 -3.88 -11.16 -11.71
CA SER A 55 -3.85 -11.77 -13.05
C SER A 55 -2.55 -11.39 -13.75
N GLN A 56 -1.68 -12.39 -13.91
CA GLN A 56 -0.40 -12.21 -14.58
C GLN A 56 -0.60 -11.79 -16.04
N GLU A 57 -1.58 -12.36 -16.70
CA GLU A 57 -1.91 -12.06 -18.09
C GLU A 57 -2.34 -10.60 -18.27
N ARG A 58 -3.27 -10.12 -17.42
CA ARG A 58 -3.72 -8.71 -17.47
C ARG A 58 -2.60 -7.74 -17.14
N LEU A 59 -1.79 -8.05 -16.12
CA LEU A 59 -0.65 -7.21 -15.76
C LEU A 59 0.32 -7.08 -16.93
N GLN A 60 0.69 -8.19 -17.55
CA GLN A 60 1.58 -8.23 -18.70
C GLN A 60 1.00 -7.45 -19.88
N GLN A 61 -0.26 -7.70 -20.23
CA GLN A 61 -0.94 -6.99 -21.33
C GLN A 61 -0.95 -5.46 -21.13
N GLN A 62 -1.22 -5.01 -19.92
CA GLN A 62 -1.25 -3.57 -19.61
C GLN A 62 0.16 -2.98 -19.61
N ALA A 63 1.16 -3.71 -19.09
CA ALA A 63 2.56 -3.29 -19.11
C ALA A 63 3.09 -3.15 -20.55
N GLU A 64 2.72 -4.07 -21.44
CA GLU A 64 3.05 -4.00 -22.87
C GLU A 64 2.40 -2.79 -23.54
N ALA A 65 1.14 -2.53 -23.22
CA ALA A 65 0.38 -1.42 -23.82
C ALA A 65 1.00 -0.03 -23.55
N ILE A 66 1.69 0.15 -22.42
CA ILE A 66 2.39 1.40 -22.08
C ILE A 66 3.91 1.31 -22.16
N GLY A 67 4.46 0.20 -22.67
CA GLY A 67 5.90 0.03 -22.94
C GLY A 67 6.76 -0.20 -21.69
N VAL A 68 6.20 -0.73 -20.60
CA VAL A 68 6.93 -0.99 -19.33
C VAL A 68 7.18 -2.47 -19.05
N SER A 69 6.96 -3.35 -19.99
CA SER A 69 7.17 -4.81 -19.86
C SER A 69 8.62 -5.21 -19.51
N GLY A 70 9.60 -4.33 -19.74
CA GLY A 70 11.00 -4.54 -19.38
C GLY A 70 11.33 -4.22 -17.91
N TYR A 71 10.41 -3.59 -17.15
CA TYR A 71 10.60 -3.31 -15.73
C TYR A 71 10.33 -4.55 -14.87
N PRO A 72 10.92 -4.66 -13.66
CA PRO A 72 10.50 -5.63 -12.65
C PRO A 72 9.00 -5.57 -12.38
N ARG A 73 8.41 -6.71 -12.02
CA ARG A 73 6.95 -6.86 -11.88
C ARG A 73 6.33 -5.86 -10.88
N MET A 74 7.03 -5.58 -9.78
CA MET A 74 6.58 -4.58 -8.79
C MET A 74 6.60 -3.15 -9.38
N GLU A 75 7.63 -2.83 -10.14
CA GLU A 75 7.74 -1.52 -10.80
C GLU A 75 6.65 -1.35 -11.88
N GLN A 76 6.37 -2.40 -12.68
CA GLN A 76 5.24 -2.39 -13.61
C GLN A 76 3.93 -2.07 -12.89
N LEU A 77 3.68 -2.71 -11.75
CA LEU A 77 2.46 -2.53 -10.97
C LEU A 77 2.33 -1.08 -10.45
N PHE A 78 3.41 -0.51 -9.90
CA PHE A 78 3.42 0.89 -9.47
C PHE A 78 3.18 1.84 -10.65
N ILE A 79 3.91 1.66 -11.74
CA ILE A 79 3.80 2.55 -12.92
C ILE A 79 2.38 2.51 -13.48
N LEU A 80 1.77 1.32 -13.63
CA LEU A 80 0.38 1.19 -14.09
C LEU A 80 -0.61 1.89 -13.16
N THR A 81 -0.46 1.69 -11.85
CA THR A 81 -1.35 2.28 -10.86
C THR A 81 -1.23 3.82 -10.84
N ILE A 82 -0.01 4.35 -10.88
CA ILE A 82 0.23 5.80 -10.91
C ILE A 82 -0.25 6.41 -12.23
N ASN A 83 -0.01 5.76 -13.38
CA ASN A 83 -0.50 6.22 -14.68
C ASN A 83 -2.05 6.33 -14.69
N GLU A 84 -2.74 5.35 -14.13
CA GLU A 84 -4.21 5.39 -14.05
C GLU A 84 -4.68 6.56 -13.18
N LEU A 85 -4.03 6.82 -12.04
CA LEU A 85 -4.33 7.97 -11.19
C LEU A 85 -4.09 9.30 -11.91
N ILE A 86 -2.98 9.43 -12.64
CA ILE A 86 -2.64 10.59 -13.45
C ILE A 86 -3.70 10.81 -14.55
N ARG A 87 -4.10 9.72 -15.22
CA ARG A 87 -5.14 9.78 -16.27
C ARG A 87 -6.48 10.26 -15.73
N GLN A 88 -6.88 9.81 -14.53
CA GLN A 88 -8.15 10.21 -13.90
C GLN A 88 -8.12 11.66 -13.41
N SER A 89 -7.02 12.06 -12.78
CA SER A 89 -6.91 13.37 -12.16
C SER A 89 -6.51 14.49 -13.11
N GLY A 90 -5.98 14.17 -14.28
CA GLY A 90 -5.38 15.14 -15.20
C GLY A 90 -4.10 15.81 -14.66
N GLN A 91 -3.56 15.30 -13.55
CA GLN A 91 -2.32 15.81 -12.95
C GLN A 91 -1.08 15.15 -13.60
N THR A 92 0.07 15.73 -13.35
CA THR A 92 1.34 15.20 -13.84
C THR A 92 2.42 15.30 -12.77
N LEU A 93 3.33 14.34 -12.77
CA LEU A 93 4.54 14.40 -11.95
C LEU A 93 5.66 15.26 -12.58
N GLU A 94 5.49 15.76 -13.79
CA GLU A 94 6.39 16.79 -14.35
C GLU A 94 6.22 18.15 -13.64
N ASP A 95 5.05 18.39 -13.03
CA ASP A 95 4.83 19.54 -12.17
C ASP A 95 5.69 19.42 -10.89
N LYS A 96 6.64 20.35 -10.73
CA LYS A 96 7.57 20.38 -9.58
C LYS A 96 6.86 20.62 -8.25
N THR A 97 5.61 21.02 -8.25
CA THR A 97 4.77 21.18 -7.04
C THR A 97 4.06 19.89 -6.63
N CYS A 98 4.23 18.81 -7.41
CA CYS A 98 3.70 17.48 -7.12
C CYS A 98 4.81 16.53 -6.66
N GLY A 99 4.72 16.02 -5.44
CA GLY A 99 5.62 15.01 -4.88
C GLY A 99 5.15 13.59 -5.17
N LEU A 100 6.06 12.61 -5.05
CA LEU A 100 5.77 11.19 -5.17
C LEU A 100 6.22 10.44 -3.92
N ILE A 101 5.33 9.68 -3.31
CA ILE A 101 5.67 8.76 -2.21
C ILE A 101 5.34 7.34 -2.64
N LEU A 102 6.33 6.47 -2.62
CA LEU A 102 6.19 5.03 -2.83
C LEU A 102 6.21 4.32 -1.48
N SER A 103 5.26 3.44 -1.26
CA SER A 103 5.12 2.69 -0.02
C SER A 103 5.10 1.19 -0.31
N THR A 104 6.05 0.46 0.27
CA THR A 104 6.13 -1.00 0.10
C THR A 104 6.90 -1.61 1.26
N THR A 105 6.61 -2.86 1.59
CA THR A 105 7.33 -3.56 2.65
C THR A 105 8.65 -4.14 2.17
N LYS A 106 8.74 -4.57 0.92
CA LYS A 106 9.87 -5.34 0.39
C LYS A 106 10.32 -4.95 -1.02
N GLY A 107 9.54 -4.16 -1.76
CA GLY A 107 9.86 -3.83 -3.15
C GLY A 107 10.03 -5.07 -4.04
N ASN A 108 11.08 -5.09 -4.83
CA ASN A 108 11.43 -6.16 -5.78
C ASN A 108 12.10 -7.38 -5.12
N ILE A 109 11.70 -7.78 -3.91
CA ILE A 109 12.34 -8.87 -3.15
C ILE A 109 12.25 -10.23 -3.88
N ASP A 110 11.31 -10.41 -4.78
CA ASP A 110 11.16 -11.59 -5.63
C ASP A 110 12.38 -11.83 -6.54
N LEU A 111 13.15 -10.79 -6.85
CA LEU A 111 14.38 -10.90 -7.65
C LEU A 111 15.49 -11.67 -6.91
N LEU A 112 15.48 -11.73 -5.58
CA LEU A 112 16.43 -12.54 -4.81
C LEU A 112 16.34 -14.05 -5.12
N ALA A 113 15.20 -14.54 -5.59
CA ALA A 113 15.02 -15.96 -5.92
C ALA A 113 15.90 -16.44 -7.10
N ARG A 114 16.60 -15.55 -7.78
CA ARG A 114 17.48 -15.86 -8.90
C ARG A 114 18.86 -16.44 -8.54
N HIS A 115 19.13 -16.70 -7.26
CA HIS A 115 20.36 -17.32 -6.76
C HIS A 115 21.66 -16.67 -7.29
N THR A 116 21.77 -15.36 -7.19
CA THR A 116 23.01 -14.65 -7.43
C THR A 116 23.79 -14.48 -6.12
N GLU A 117 25.12 -14.61 -6.16
CA GLU A 117 25.97 -14.38 -4.98
C GLU A 117 25.88 -12.93 -4.47
N HIS A 118 25.56 -12.02 -5.37
CA HIS A 118 25.26 -10.62 -5.08
C HIS A 118 23.86 -10.29 -5.61
N PRO A 119 22.95 -9.80 -4.76
CA PRO A 119 21.64 -9.34 -5.23
C PRO A 119 21.84 -8.21 -6.24
N ASP A 120 21.08 -8.27 -7.33
CA ASP A 120 20.97 -7.17 -8.29
C ASP A 120 20.52 -5.91 -7.55
N GLU A 121 21.08 -4.75 -7.87
CA GLU A 121 20.66 -3.46 -7.29
C GLU A 121 19.16 -3.21 -7.39
N ALA A 122 18.50 -3.82 -8.37
CA ALA A 122 17.05 -3.75 -8.55
C ALA A 122 16.24 -4.24 -7.33
N VAL A 123 16.82 -5.05 -6.42
CA VAL A 123 16.13 -5.48 -5.18
C VAL A 123 16.07 -4.36 -4.13
N PHE A 124 16.92 -3.36 -4.24
CA PHE A 124 16.94 -2.27 -3.27
C PHE A 124 15.80 -1.28 -3.50
N LEU A 125 15.17 -0.85 -2.42
CA LEU A 125 14.04 0.08 -2.47
C LEU A 125 14.41 1.40 -3.16
N TRP A 126 15.61 1.91 -2.92
CA TRP A 126 16.07 3.15 -3.55
C TRP A 126 16.18 3.00 -5.07
N LYS A 127 16.63 1.83 -5.57
CA LYS A 127 16.76 1.57 -7.02
C LYS A 127 15.40 1.42 -7.69
N MET A 128 14.49 0.68 -7.05
CA MET A 128 13.09 0.62 -7.48
C MET A 128 12.47 2.02 -7.57
N ALA A 129 12.68 2.85 -6.55
CA ALA A 129 12.16 4.21 -6.53
C ALA A 129 12.76 5.09 -7.64
N GLU A 130 14.07 5.00 -7.87
CA GLU A 130 14.75 5.69 -8.95
C GLU A 130 14.18 5.30 -10.32
N ASN A 131 13.99 4.00 -10.58
CA ASN A 131 13.44 3.51 -11.84
C ASN A 131 12.00 4.01 -12.07
N ILE A 132 11.13 3.91 -11.05
CA ILE A 132 9.75 4.38 -11.13
C ILE A 132 9.71 5.90 -11.32
N ALA A 133 10.47 6.65 -10.53
CA ALA A 133 10.53 8.10 -10.63
C ALA A 133 11.11 8.57 -11.97
N GLY A 134 12.10 7.84 -12.50
CA GLY A 134 12.67 8.09 -13.83
C GLY A 134 11.65 7.96 -14.95
N TYR A 135 10.75 6.98 -14.86
CA TYR A 135 9.64 6.86 -15.82
C TYR A 135 8.72 8.09 -15.83
N PHE A 136 8.53 8.73 -14.66
CA PHE A 136 7.68 9.92 -14.49
C PHE A 136 8.44 11.25 -14.49
N HIS A 137 9.74 11.28 -14.70
CA HIS A 137 10.61 12.47 -14.60
C HIS A 137 10.48 13.19 -13.25
N ALA A 138 10.48 12.39 -12.16
CA ALA A 138 10.26 12.85 -10.79
C ALA A 138 11.37 12.46 -9.80
N GLU A 139 12.59 12.20 -10.27
CA GLU A 139 13.69 11.58 -9.51
C GLU A 139 14.09 12.37 -8.26
N GLU A 140 14.03 13.70 -8.32
CA GLU A 140 14.37 14.58 -7.20
C GLU A 140 13.24 14.69 -6.15
N ARG A 141 12.07 14.13 -6.41
CA ARG A 141 10.84 14.32 -5.61
C ARG A 141 10.22 13.02 -5.12
N VAL A 142 10.92 11.90 -5.30
CA VAL A 142 10.48 10.60 -4.85
C VAL A 142 10.94 10.32 -3.44
N HIS A 143 10.02 9.84 -2.62
CA HIS A 143 10.28 9.35 -1.27
C HIS A 143 9.83 7.90 -1.15
N VAL A 144 10.55 7.10 -0.38
CA VAL A 144 10.16 5.70 -0.10
C VAL A 144 9.86 5.56 1.39
N ILE A 145 8.71 4.98 1.69
CA ILE A 145 8.32 4.66 3.06
C ILE A 145 8.11 3.15 3.17
N SER A 146 8.90 2.54 4.04
CA SER A 146 8.82 1.12 4.37
C SER A 146 8.76 0.96 5.89
N ASN A 147 7.57 0.64 6.40
CA ASN A 147 7.30 0.48 7.83
C ASN A 147 6.31 -0.67 8.05
N ALA A 148 6.69 -1.87 7.62
CA ALA A 148 5.85 -3.07 7.71
C ALA A 148 4.39 -2.81 7.25
N CYS A 149 3.41 -3.35 7.97
CA CYS A 149 1.99 -3.26 7.62
C CYS A 149 1.42 -1.85 7.63
N ILE A 150 2.06 -0.90 8.31
CA ILE A 150 1.62 0.50 8.38
C ILE A 150 2.30 1.41 7.34
N SER A 151 3.06 0.84 6.39
CA SER A 151 3.76 1.62 5.37
C SER A 151 2.84 2.58 4.63
N GLY A 152 1.67 2.12 4.19
CA GLY A 152 0.69 2.94 3.48
C GLY A 152 0.14 4.09 4.32
N VAL A 153 -0.23 3.81 5.57
CA VAL A 153 -0.71 4.86 6.51
C VAL A 153 0.40 5.87 6.79
N SER A 154 1.63 5.40 7.02
CA SER A 154 2.79 6.28 7.23
C SER A 154 3.06 7.17 6.01
N ALA A 155 2.87 6.64 4.79
CA ALA A 155 3.02 7.39 3.55
C ALA A 155 1.94 8.49 3.40
N LEU A 156 0.69 8.19 3.74
CA LEU A 156 -0.40 9.17 3.76
C LEU A 156 -0.11 10.30 4.75
N ILE A 157 0.33 9.96 5.96
CA ILE A 157 0.70 10.95 6.99
C ILE A 157 1.87 11.81 6.51
N ALA A 158 2.90 11.21 5.89
CA ALA A 158 4.03 11.97 5.35
C ALA A 158 3.58 12.92 4.23
N GLY A 159 2.76 12.46 3.29
CA GLY A 159 2.21 13.29 2.22
C GLY A 159 1.36 14.45 2.75
N LYS A 160 0.52 14.19 3.76
CA LYS A 160 -0.24 15.23 4.46
C LYS A 160 0.69 16.31 5.03
N ARG A 161 1.73 15.89 5.76
CA ARG A 161 2.68 16.84 6.36
C ARG A 161 3.47 17.63 5.32
N MET A 162 3.80 17.05 4.18
CA MET A 162 4.45 17.76 3.08
C MET A 162 3.54 18.87 2.52
N ILE A 163 2.24 18.60 2.39
CA ILE A 163 1.26 19.60 1.95
C ILE A 163 1.07 20.68 3.01
N GLU A 164 0.85 20.32 4.26
CA GLU A 164 0.62 21.26 5.36
C GLU A 164 1.80 22.22 5.61
N ASN A 165 3.02 21.74 5.34
CA ASN A 165 4.24 22.57 5.43
C ASN A 165 4.58 23.29 4.11
N GLY A 166 3.71 23.22 3.10
CA GLY A 166 3.92 23.92 1.83
C GLY A 166 5.09 23.42 0.99
N ILE A 167 5.57 22.18 1.24
CA ILE A 167 6.64 21.55 0.45
C ILE A 167 6.11 21.22 -0.95
N TYR A 168 4.90 20.67 -1.01
CA TYR A 168 4.18 20.37 -2.25
C TYR A 168 2.74 20.86 -2.17
N HIS A 169 2.16 21.21 -3.30
CA HIS A 169 0.72 21.45 -3.42
C HIS A 169 -0.08 20.16 -3.58
N ARG A 170 0.56 19.14 -4.18
CA ARG A 170 0.00 17.81 -4.42
C ARG A 170 1.03 16.75 -4.11
N VAL A 171 0.57 15.58 -3.68
CA VAL A 171 1.41 14.41 -3.46
C VAL A 171 0.68 13.17 -3.96
N ILE A 172 1.28 12.45 -4.89
CA ILE A 172 0.84 11.11 -5.24
C ILE A 172 1.43 10.15 -4.21
N VAL A 173 0.58 9.42 -3.51
CA VAL A 173 0.96 8.35 -2.61
C VAL A 173 0.53 7.03 -3.24
N ALA A 174 1.49 6.19 -3.60
CA ALA A 174 1.24 4.85 -4.14
C ALA A 174 1.83 3.79 -3.21
N GLY A 175 1.05 2.76 -2.89
CA GLY A 175 1.47 1.70 -1.97
C GLY A 175 1.08 0.32 -2.47
N GLY A 176 2.02 -0.63 -2.44
CA GLY A 176 1.75 -1.98 -2.90
C GLY A 176 2.81 -2.98 -2.52
N ASP A 177 2.42 -4.25 -2.56
CA ASP A 177 3.31 -5.39 -2.37
C ASP A 177 2.89 -6.57 -3.28
N LEU A 178 3.86 -7.38 -3.68
CA LEU A 178 3.69 -8.63 -4.40
C LEU A 178 4.08 -9.82 -3.53
N LEU A 179 3.56 -10.99 -3.86
CA LEU A 179 3.96 -12.23 -3.21
C LEU A 179 5.27 -12.78 -3.79
N SER A 180 6.07 -13.36 -2.92
CA SER A 180 7.28 -14.08 -3.27
C SER A 180 7.54 -15.19 -2.26
N HIS A 181 8.40 -16.12 -2.61
CA HIS A 181 8.82 -17.19 -1.70
C HIS A 181 9.41 -16.65 -0.38
N PHE A 182 10.13 -15.53 -0.43
CA PHE A 182 10.64 -14.85 0.75
C PHE A 182 9.52 -14.47 1.73
N ILE A 183 8.45 -13.85 1.21
CA ILE A 183 7.33 -13.37 2.02
C ILE A 183 6.54 -14.56 2.60
N THR A 184 6.19 -15.52 1.76
CA THR A 184 5.38 -16.67 2.18
C THR A 184 6.12 -17.55 3.17
N SER A 185 7.44 -17.76 3.00
CA SER A 185 8.28 -18.48 3.95
C SER A 185 8.37 -17.74 5.30
N GLY A 186 8.50 -16.41 5.28
CA GLY A 186 8.51 -15.59 6.48
C GLY A 186 7.22 -15.75 7.28
N PHE A 187 6.07 -15.54 6.66
CA PHE A 187 4.77 -15.70 7.33
C PHE A 187 4.48 -17.14 7.72
N GLY A 188 4.94 -18.12 6.93
CA GLY A 188 4.86 -19.54 7.25
C GLY A 188 5.66 -19.89 8.51
N SER A 189 6.85 -19.32 8.69
CA SER A 189 7.70 -19.54 9.87
C SER A 189 7.04 -19.04 11.16
N PHE A 190 6.23 -17.98 11.08
CA PHE A 190 5.41 -17.48 12.19
C PHE A 190 4.11 -18.25 12.41
N ARG A 191 3.81 -19.26 11.56
CA ARG A 191 2.54 -20.01 11.59
C ARG A 191 1.30 -19.08 11.48
N SER A 192 1.43 -18.02 10.71
CA SER A 192 0.40 -16.98 10.58
C SER A 192 -0.53 -17.20 9.39
N LEU A 193 -0.26 -18.20 8.53
CA LEU A 193 -1.05 -18.46 7.33
C LEU A 193 -2.22 -19.40 7.62
N SER A 194 -3.41 -19.04 7.14
CA SER A 194 -4.59 -19.88 7.23
C SER A 194 -4.64 -20.89 6.07
N SER A 195 -5.09 -22.10 6.37
CA SER A 195 -5.38 -23.15 5.37
C SER A 195 -6.74 -23.01 4.69
N ARG A 196 -7.55 -22.03 5.08
CA ARG A 196 -8.87 -21.69 4.56
C ARG A 196 -8.99 -20.16 4.40
N PRO A 197 -10.07 -19.64 3.77
CA PRO A 197 -10.28 -18.19 3.73
C PRO A 197 -10.29 -17.60 5.15
N CYS A 198 -9.48 -16.56 5.35
CA CYS A 198 -9.29 -15.92 6.66
C CYS A 198 -10.60 -15.35 7.19
N ARG A 199 -10.73 -15.33 8.51
CA ARG A 199 -11.93 -14.90 9.23
C ARG A 199 -11.56 -13.88 10.31
N PRO A 200 -11.28 -12.62 9.93
CA PRO A 200 -10.97 -11.57 10.88
C PRO A 200 -12.05 -11.46 11.97
N TYR A 201 -11.61 -11.30 13.21
CA TYR A 201 -12.47 -11.18 14.43
C TYR A 201 -13.28 -12.42 14.82
N ASP A 202 -13.27 -13.48 14.03
CA ASP A 202 -13.96 -14.73 14.38
C ASP A 202 -13.23 -15.46 15.50
N SER A 203 -13.99 -16.11 16.40
CA SER A 203 -13.41 -16.89 17.51
C SER A 203 -12.65 -18.12 17.01
N SER A 204 -12.97 -18.62 15.81
CA SER A 204 -12.33 -19.76 15.15
C SER A 204 -11.31 -19.36 14.08
N ARG A 205 -10.83 -18.11 14.11
CA ARG A 205 -9.75 -17.67 13.22
C ARG A 205 -8.48 -18.49 13.44
N ASP A 206 -7.73 -18.70 12.39
CA ASP A 206 -6.55 -19.58 12.40
C ASP A 206 -5.38 -19.04 11.58
N GLY A 207 -5.46 -17.78 11.15
CA GLY A 207 -4.42 -17.12 10.36
C GLY A 207 -4.99 -16.25 9.25
N LEU A 208 -4.10 -15.69 8.46
CA LEU A 208 -4.39 -14.77 7.36
C LEU A 208 -4.12 -15.43 6.00
N ASN A 209 -4.65 -14.84 4.95
CA ASN A 209 -4.23 -15.09 3.58
C ASN A 209 -3.51 -13.86 3.04
N LEU A 210 -2.41 -14.09 2.35
CA LEU A 210 -1.63 -13.03 1.73
C LEU A 210 -2.25 -12.62 0.39
N GLY A 211 -1.99 -11.37 -0.03
CA GLY A 211 -2.46 -10.84 -1.29
C GLY A 211 -1.46 -9.93 -1.99
N GLU A 212 -1.69 -9.73 -3.29
CA GLU A 212 -0.97 -8.78 -4.12
C GLU A 212 -1.90 -7.63 -4.47
N ALA A 213 -1.44 -6.41 -4.28
CA ALA A 213 -2.16 -5.22 -4.70
C ALA A 213 -1.25 -4.00 -4.77
N CYS A 214 -1.69 -2.99 -5.51
CA CYS A 214 -1.17 -1.63 -5.43
C CYS A 214 -2.32 -0.64 -5.50
N GLY A 215 -2.39 0.26 -4.53
CA GLY A 215 -3.31 1.39 -4.52
C GLY A 215 -2.56 2.70 -4.63
N ALA A 216 -3.19 3.71 -5.21
CA ALA A 216 -2.67 5.07 -5.23
C ALA A 216 -3.76 6.08 -4.94
N VAL A 217 -3.37 7.17 -4.27
CA VAL A 217 -4.23 8.33 -4.03
C VAL A 217 -3.51 9.61 -4.39
N LEU A 218 -4.28 10.62 -4.79
CA LEU A 218 -3.81 11.98 -4.96
C LEU A 218 -4.21 12.81 -3.74
N LEU A 219 -3.23 13.24 -2.98
CA LEU A 219 -3.38 14.24 -1.93
C LEU A 219 -3.23 15.63 -2.54
N SER A 220 -4.06 16.59 -2.11
CA SER A 220 -4.05 17.96 -2.60
C SER A 220 -4.33 18.97 -1.50
N SER A 221 -3.71 20.15 -1.57
CA SER A 221 -4.06 21.31 -0.74
C SER A 221 -5.37 21.97 -1.18
N GLU A 222 -5.88 21.62 -2.35
CA GLU A 222 -7.12 22.13 -2.93
C GLU A 222 -8.14 21.01 -3.03
N GLY A 223 -9.37 21.26 -2.62
CA GLY A 223 -10.46 20.29 -2.67
C GLY A 223 -11.83 20.97 -2.59
N THR A 224 -12.87 20.15 -2.72
CA THR A 224 -14.28 20.55 -2.58
C THR A 224 -14.91 19.76 -1.43
N GLU A 225 -16.16 20.08 -1.09
CA GLU A 225 -16.93 19.35 -0.07
C GLU A 225 -17.20 17.89 -0.43
N GLU A 226 -17.02 17.51 -1.69
CA GLU A 226 -17.17 16.11 -2.15
C GLU A 226 -15.92 15.27 -1.87
N HIS A 227 -14.78 15.90 -1.59
CA HIS A 227 -13.54 15.20 -1.32
C HIS A 227 -13.37 14.80 0.16
N VAL A 228 -12.67 13.69 0.36
CA VAL A 228 -12.34 13.22 1.71
C VAL A 228 -11.20 14.06 2.28
N ILE A 229 -11.37 14.57 3.50
CA ILE A 229 -10.32 15.29 4.22
C ILE A 229 -9.47 14.28 5.02
N LEU A 230 -8.17 14.31 4.84
CA LEU A 230 -7.21 13.63 5.69
C LEU A 230 -6.88 14.51 6.90
N SER A 231 -7.73 14.44 7.95
CA SER A 231 -7.74 15.40 9.05
C SER A 231 -6.59 15.22 10.02
N GLY A 232 -6.19 13.97 10.30
CA GLY A 232 -5.13 13.69 11.26
C GLY A 232 -4.52 12.31 11.09
N GLY A 233 -3.32 12.11 11.62
CA GLY A 233 -2.65 10.83 11.58
C GLY A 233 -1.47 10.76 12.53
N ALA A 234 -1.26 9.58 13.13
CA ALA A 234 -0.14 9.35 14.02
C ALA A 234 0.43 7.94 13.87
N VAL A 235 1.71 7.82 14.16
CA VAL A 235 2.44 6.56 14.21
C VAL A 235 3.06 6.45 15.60
N SER A 236 2.97 5.27 16.20
CA SER A 236 3.66 4.95 17.45
C SER A 236 4.42 3.64 17.33
N ASN A 237 5.44 3.47 18.14
CA ASN A 237 6.17 2.23 18.25
C ASN A 237 5.59 1.38 19.39
N ASP A 238 5.23 0.13 19.08
CA ASP A 238 4.91 -0.86 20.10
C ASP A 238 6.18 -1.64 20.47
N ALA A 239 6.82 -1.23 21.54
CA ALA A 239 8.11 -1.79 21.98
C ALA A 239 8.00 -3.13 22.72
N ASN A 240 6.82 -3.74 22.79
CA ASN A 240 6.62 -4.97 23.59
C ASN A 240 7.24 -6.21 22.96
N HIS A 241 7.10 -6.39 21.65
CA HIS A 241 7.57 -7.58 20.96
C HIS A 241 7.75 -7.35 19.47
N ILE A 242 8.69 -8.05 18.83
CA ILE A 242 8.97 -7.92 17.39
C ILE A 242 7.76 -8.32 16.52
N SER A 243 6.99 -9.31 16.95
CA SER A 243 5.91 -9.89 16.15
C SER A 243 4.59 -10.11 16.90
N GLY A 244 4.56 -9.82 18.20
CA GLY A 244 3.37 -10.00 19.03
C GLY A 244 2.67 -8.68 19.34
N PRO A 245 1.35 -8.70 19.54
CA PRO A 245 0.62 -7.50 19.94
C PRO A 245 0.98 -7.07 21.37
N SER A 246 0.89 -5.79 21.63
CA SER A 246 0.97 -5.26 22.99
C SER A 246 -0.12 -5.88 23.87
N ARG A 247 0.24 -6.25 25.09
CA ARG A 247 -0.73 -6.78 26.05
C ARG A 247 -1.72 -5.73 26.53
N THR A 248 -1.33 -4.47 26.54
CA THR A 248 -2.11 -3.33 27.03
C THR A 248 -2.71 -2.50 25.90
N GLY A 249 -2.15 -2.60 24.68
CA GLY A 249 -2.57 -1.80 23.53
C GLY A 249 -2.14 -0.33 23.60
N ASP A 250 -1.20 0.03 24.48
CA ASP A 250 -0.83 1.42 24.75
C ASP A 250 -0.34 2.16 23.51
N GLY A 251 0.46 1.48 22.66
CA GLY A 251 0.96 2.06 21.41
C GLY A 251 -0.18 2.45 20.47
N LEU A 252 -1.14 1.54 20.24
CA LEU A 252 -2.31 1.82 19.40
C LEU A 252 -3.19 2.91 20.01
N TYR A 253 -3.43 2.85 21.32
CA TYR A 253 -4.21 3.88 22.04
C TYR A 253 -3.57 5.26 21.91
N PHE A 254 -2.25 5.35 22.06
CA PHE A 254 -1.51 6.59 21.87
C PHE A 254 -1.65 7.13 20.44
N ALA A 255 -1.47 6.28 19.42
CA ALA A 255 -1.60 6.69 18.02
C ALA A 255 -3.03 7.19 17.71
N ILE A 256 -4.06 6.48 18.17
CA ILE A 256 -5.46 6.89 17.98
C ILE A 256 -5.71 8.25 18.65
N ARG A 257 -5.28 8.43 19.89
CA ARG A 257 -5.45 9.71 20.59
C ARG A 257 -4.76 10.86 19.89
N GLN A 258 -3.54 10.66 19.44
CA GLN A 258 -2.78 11.70 18.71
C GLN A 258 -3.45 12.07 17.39
N ALA A 259 -3.89 11.08 16.61
CA ALA A 259 -4.60 11.31 15.35
C ALA A 259 -5.92 12.08 15.58
N MET A 260 -6.69 11.71 16.60
CA MET A 260 -7.94 12.41 16.96
C MET A 260 -7.68 13.84 17.45
N GLN A 261 -6.64 14.04 18.24
CA GLN A 261 -6.24 15.37 18.72
C GLN A 261 -5.84 16.27 17.55
N GLU A 262 -5.04 15.76 16.61
CA GLU A 262 -4.65 16.49 15.41
C GLU A 262 -5.87 16.83 14.54
N ALA A 263 -6.81 15.90 14.41
CA ALA A 263 -8.05 16.09 13.65
C ALA A 263 -9.09 16.99 14.36
N GLY A 264 -8.90 17.32 15.63
CA GLY A 264 -9.91 18.02 16.44
C GLY A 264 -11.20 17.22 16.64
N THR A 265 -11.13 15.87 16.59
CA THR A 265 -12.29 14.96 16.59
C THR A 265 -12.40 14.24 17.92
N ALA A 266 -13.63 14.10 18.44
CA ALA A 266 -13.93 13.36 19.66
C ALA A 266 -14.43 11.92 19.34
N PRO A 267 -14.37 10.97 20.30
CA PRO A 267 -14.79 9.58 20.05
C PRO A 267 -16.22 9.42 19.54
N GLN A 268 -17.14 10.28 19.99
CA GLN A 268 -18.55 10.27 19.56
C GLN A 268 -18.76 10.70 18.11
N ASP A 269 -17.77 11.35 17.51
CA ASP A 269 -17.83 11.83 16.12
C ASP A 269 -17.37 10.76 15.13
N ILE A 270 -16.86 9.62 15.62
CA ILE A 270 -16.37 8.51 14.79
C ILE A 270 -17.54 7.65 14.32
N SER A 271 -17.80 7.66 13.02
CA SER A 271 -18.88 6.88 12.43
C SER A 271 -18.54 5.40 12.28
N PHE A 272 -17.31 5.07 11.95
CA PHE A 272 -16.83 3.69 11.82
C PHE A 272 -15.32 3.59 12.02
N VAL A 273 -14.83 2.38 12.30
CA VAL A 273 -13.42 2.05 12.41
C VAL A 273 -13.09 0.92 11.45
N ASN A 274 -12.13 1.14 10.56
CA ASN A 274 -11.53 0.09 9.75
C ASN A 274 -10.27 -0.40 10.47
N ALA A 275 -10.41 -1.49 11.21
CA ALA A 275 -9.30 -2.07 11.96
C ALA A 275 -8.44 -3.00 11.08
N HIS A 276 -7.20 -3.25 11.50
CA HIS A 276 -6.24 -4.04 10.73
C HIS A 276 -6.69 -5.49 10.45
N GLY A 277 -7.24 -6.17 11.46
CA GLY A 277 -7.96 -7.44 11.27
C GLY A 277 -7.18 -8.56 10.63
N THR A 278 -5.97 -8.87 11.14
CA THR A 278 -5.08 -9.89 10.56
C THR A 278 -5.58 -11.34 10.66
N ALA A 279 -6.58 -11.63 11.47
CA ALA A 279 -7.08 -12.98 11.75
C ALA A 279 -6.05 -13.94 12.37
N THR A 280 -4.90 -13.45 12.84
CA THR A 280 -3.94 -14.24 13.61
C THR A 280 -4.46 -14.52 15.02
N VAL A 281 -3.98 -15.63 15.64
CA VAL A 281 -4.38 -16.07 16.99
C VAL A 281 -3.51 -15.39 18.03
#